data_32782406c39b12f3b344e90790d3c630
#
_entry.id   32782406c39b12f3b344e90790d3c630
#
_cell.length_a   1.000
_cell.length_b   1.000
_cell.length_c   1.000
_cell.angle_alpha   90.00
_cell.angle_beta   90.00
_cell.angle_gamma   90.00
#
_symmetry.space_group_name_H-M   'P 1'
#
loop_
_entity.id
_entity.type
_entity.pdbx_description
1 polymer ?
#
loop_
_entity_poly.entity_id
_entity_poly.type
_entity_poly.pdbx_seq_one_letter_code
_entity_poly.pdbx_strand_id
1 'polypeptide(L)'
;MLQDLEMLKGLEGVATHATSVSIPVLGNDQDLERLRGNAEPHLAAAPYGLLIAGHGLYAWGKDLTTARRHLEILEFLLEQHWRQLLLQGLSGRQHGRAVVQRHGVSHVLLDIEGTTCPVSFVSDTLFPYAAEHLGSFLNQQHRDPQVQELLAEVEKAWAEDPDPEAKSMRQQDLSGSKDGVLKYLVWLIKMDRKLAPLKELQGMIWEIGYQMGKLQGPLFEDVPGALRQWHAAGLQLAVYSSGSVGAQQLIYRYSSGGDLREMFGHWYDTRVGSKRDQSSYRKIAESLDVASHQILFISDTLAECEAAAASGMQVLLSIRPGNPAQAVSRFERISSFQDLELNP
;
A
#
# COMPACT_ATOMS: atom_id res chain seq x y z
N MET A 1 0.87 -8.58 23.56
CA MET A 1 1.31 -9.04 24.91
C MET A 1 0.66 -8.14 25.93
N LEU A 2 0.01 -8.73 26.95
CA LEU A 2 -0.64 -8.03 28.06
C LEU A 2 0.34 -8.04 29.25
N GLN A 3 0.71 -6.88 29.81
CA GLN A 3 1.67 -6.80 30.91
C GLN A 3 1.32 -5.67 31.88
N ASP A 4 1.76 -5.85 33.13
CA ASP A 4 1.66 -4.86 34.20
C ASP A 4 0.21 -4.40 34.50
N LEU A 5 -0.76 -5.28 34.26
CA LEU A 5 -2.19 -5.03 34.48
C LEU A 5 -2.69 -5.80 35.69
N GLU A 6 -3.36 -5.11 36.62
CA GLU A 6 -3.84 -5.71 37.89
C GLU A 6 -4.75 -6.92 37.66
N MET A 7 -5.59 -6.90 36.64
CA MET A 7 -6.53 -7.98 36.31
C MET A 7 -5.84 -9.28 35.83
N LEU A 8 -4.54 -9.26 35.52
CA LEU A 8 -3.79 -10.49 35.24
C LEU A 8 -3.87 -11.50 36.35
N LYS A 9 -3.95 -11.07 37.63
CA LYS A 9 -4.12 -11.93 38.79
C LYS A 9 -5.40 -12.77 38.77
N GLY A 10 -6.38 -12.44 37.96
CA GLY A 10 -7.58 -13.24 37.81
C GLY A 10 -7.39 -14.49 36.95
N LEU A 11 -6.31 -14.57 36.19
CA LEU A 11 -5.96 -15.75 35.39
C LEU A 11 -5.38 -16.85 36.31
N GLU A 12 -5.71 -18.11 36.04
CA GLU A 12 -5.26 -19.22 36.85
C GLU A 12 -3.72 -19.30 36.89
N GLY A 13 -3.15 -19.38 38.10
CA GLY A 13 -1.70 -19.45 38.28
C GLY A 13 -0.95 -18.12 38.25
N VAL A 14 -1.63 -16.99 38.00
CA VAL A 14 -0.99 -15.67 38.04
C VAL A 14 -1.17 -15.01 39.40
N ALA A 15 -0.06 -14.85 40.12
CA ALA A 15 -0.06 -14.33 41.51
C ALA A 15 0.25 -12.81 41.58
N THR A 16 0.78 -12.23 40.55
CA THR A 16 1.21 -10.80 40.52
C THR A 16 0.80 -10.10 39.24
N HIS A 17 0.54 -8.79 39.33
CA HIS A 17 0.32 -7.95 38.16
C HIS A 17 1.63 -7.65 37.41
N ALA A 18 2.79 -7.65 38.11
CA ALA A 18 4.11 -7.41 37.52
C ALA A 18 4.57 -8.64 36.69
N THR A 19 3.81 -8.97 35.67
CA THR A 19 4.04 -10.10 34.76
C THR A 19 3.47 -9.81 33.40
N SER A 20 3.76 -10.67 32.42
CA SER A 20 3.21 -10.58 31.08
C SER A 20 2.52 -11.88 30.67
N VAL A 21 1.45 -11.74 29.90
CA VAL A 21 0.73 -12.85 29.28
C VAL A 21 0.66 -12.60 27.78
N SER A 22 1.10 -13.58 27.00
CA SER A 22 0.99 -13.58 25.55
C SER A 22 -0.29 -14.26 25.10
N ILE A 23 -1.05 -13.60 24.24
CA ILE A 23 -2.22 -14.17 23.57
C ILE A 23 -1.85 -14.30 22.10
N PRO A 24 -1.73 -15.51 21.55
CA PRO A 24 -1.51 -15.71 20.11
C PRO A 24 -2.65 -15.11 19.30
N VAL A 25 -2.31 -14.50 18.17
CA VAL A 25 -3.27 -14.01 17.18
C VAL A 25 -3.04 -14.77 15.89
N LEU A 26 -4.02 -15.52 15.44
CA LEU A 26 -3.98 -16.34 14.23
C LEU A 26 -4.76 -15.68 13.12
N GLY A 27 -4.32 -15.86 11.87
CA GLY A 27 -5.12 -15.51 10.71
C GLY A 27 -6.41 -16.33 10.64
N ASN A 28 -7.51 -15.71 10.21
CA ASN A 28 -8.76 -16.43 9.95
C ASN A 28 -8.61 -17.33 8.71
N ASP A 29 -9.10 -18.57 8.81
CA ASP A 29 -9.17 -19.50 7.69
C ASP A 29 -10.52 -20.22 7.72
N GLN A 30 -11.18 -20.32 6.56
CA GLN A 30 -12.45 -21.04 6.42
C GLN A 30 -12.24 -22.57 6.34
N ASP A 31 -11.02 -23.01 6.06
CA ASP A 31 -10.63 -24.42 6.14
C ASP A 31 -10.24 -24.75 7.58
N LEU A 32 -11.11 -25.51 8.28
CA LEU A 32 -10.93 -25.84 9.68
C LEU A 32 -9.71 -26.74 9.96
N GLU A 33 -9.29 -27.56 9.00
CA GLU A 33 -8.09 -28.40 9.17
C GLU A 33 -6.81 -27.55 9.10
N ARG A 34 -6.76 -26.57 8.19
CA ARG A 34 -5.65 -25.61 8.14
C ARG A 34 -5.63 -24.71 9.37
N LEU A 35 -6.79 -24.20 9.79
CA LEU A 35 -6.90 -23.40 11.01
C LEU A 35 -6.41 -24.19 12.24
N ARG A 36 -6.79 -25.45 12.36
CA ARG A 36 -6.31 -26.36 13.39
C ARG A 36 -4.79 -26.52 13.34
N GLY A 37 -4.24 -26.83 12.16
CA GLY A 37 -2.80 -26.98 11.97
C GLY A 37 -2.01 -25.73 12.34
N ASN A 38 -2.57 -24.55 12.07
CA ASN A 38 -1.98 -23.27 12.46
C ASN A 38 -2.09 -22.99 13.97
N ALA A 39 -3.16 -23.45 14.63
CA ALA A 39 -3.39 -23.22 16.05
C ALA A 39 -2.55 -24.15 16.94
N GLU A 40 -2.42 -25.42 16.57
CA GLU A 40 -1.82 -26.48 17.37
C GLU A 40 -0.42 -26.14 17.93
N PRO A 41 0.52 -25.55 17.16
CA PRO A 41 1.84 -25.17 17.68
C PRO A 41 1.79 -24.09 18.77
N HIS A 42 0.72 -23.31 18.84
CA HIS A 42 0.58 -22.18 19.76
C HIS A 42 -0.15 -22.54 21.06
N LEU A 43 -0.86 -23.68 21.11
CA LEU A 43 -1.69 -24.06 22.24
C LEU A 43 -0.88 -24.23 23.53
N ALA A 44 0.32 -24.80 23.49
CA ALA A 44 1.19 -24.97 24.64
C ALA A 44 1.67 -23.64 25.24
N ALA A 45 1.80 -22.60 24.42
CA ALA A 45 2.22 -21.25 24.84
C ALA A 45 1.03 -20.33 25.16
N ALA A 46 -0.21 -20.81 25.04
CA ALA A 46 -1.44 -20.06 25.19
C ALA A 46 -2.31 -20.66 26.32
N PRO A 47 -1.90 -20.57 27.61
CA PRO A 47 -2.56 -21.26 28.69
C PRO A 47 -4.01 -20.81 28.95
N TYR A 48 -4.43 -19.66 28.44
CA TYR A 48 -5.75 -19.07 28.73
C TYR A 48 -6.63 -18.90 27.51
N GLY A 49 -6.05 -18.77 26.33
CA GLY A 49 -6.83 -18.54 25.11
C GLY A 49 -5.99 -18.03 23.95
N LEU A 50 -6.63 -17.84 22.80
CA LEU A 50 -6.07 -17.25 21.57
C LEU A 50 -7.11 -16.38 20.84
N LEU A 51 -6.65 -15.51 19.97
CA LEU A 51 -7.46 -14.71 19.06
C LEU A 51 -7.38 -15.26 17.64
N ILE A 52 -8.51 -15.29 16.95
CA ILE A 52 -8.57 -15.44 15.50
C ILE A 52 -8.93 -14.08 14.91
N ALA A 53 -8.06 -13.54 14.06
CA ALA A 53 -8.24 -12.22 13.46
C ALA A 53 -9.56 -12.11 12.71
N GLY A 54 -10.34 -11.07 13.02
CA GLY A 54 -11.66 -10.85 12.42
C GLY A 54 -12.75 -11.86 12.84
N HIS A 55 -12.46 -12.79 13.74
CA HIS A 55 -13.42 -13.78 14.24
C HIS A 55 -13.73 -13.63 15.72
N GLY A 56 -12.70 -13.60 16.59
CA GLY A 56 -12.92 -13.41 18.02
C GLY A 56 -11.90 -14.11 18.92
N LEU A 57 -12.20 -14.07 20.24
CA LEU A 57 -11.42 -14.66 21.30
C LEU A 57 -11.95 -16.06 21.65
N TYR A 58 -11.05 -17.01 21.76
CA TYR A 58 -11.30 -18.34 22.28
C TYR A 58 -10.55 -18.50 23.60
N ALA A 59 -11.26 -18.89 24.63
CA ALA A 59 -10.69 -19.11 25.95
C ALA A 59 -10.99 -20.53 26.46
N TRP A 60 -10.12 -21.07 27.30
CA TRP A 60 -10.27 -22.37 27.88
C TRP A 60 -9.79 -22.39 29.33
N GLY A 61 -10.09 -23.45 30.04
CA GLY A 61 -9.73 -23.71 31.41
C GLY A 61 -10.02 -25.18 31.78
N LYS A 62 -9.67 -25.60 33.01
CA LYS A 62 -9.91 -26.96 33.49
C LYS A 62 -11.39 -27.35 33.59
N ASP A 63 -12.27 -26.35 33.71
CA ASP A 63 -13.71 -26.48 33.73
C ASP A 63 -14.37 -25.25 33.10
N LEU A 64 -15.69 -25.30 32.86
CA LEU A 64 -16.45 -24.23 32.24
C LEU A 64 -16.38 -22.91 33.03
N THR A 65 -16.39 -23.00 34.39
CA THR A 65 -16.31 -21.81 35.25
C THR A 65 -14.96 -21.11 35.08
N THR A 66 -13.87 -21.88 35.02
CA THR A 66 -12.52 -21.35 34.79
C THR A 66 -12.37 -20.79 33.38
N ALA A 67 -12.88 -21.49 32.35
CA ALA A 67 -12.86 -21.03 30.99
C ALA A 67 -13.64 -19.70 30.82
N ARG A 68 -14.82 -19.60 31.43
CA ARG A 68 -15.61 -18.36 31.43
C ARG A 68 -14.87 -17.21 32.13
N ARG A 69 -14.26 -17.48 33.28
CA ARG A 69 -13.46 -16.48 33.99
C ARG A 69 -12.27 -15.99 33.13
N HIS A 70 -11.57 -16.90 32.47
CA HIS A 70 -10.48 -16.51 31.56
C HIS A 70 -11.00 -15.66 30.42
N LEU A 71 -12.15 -16.00 29.81
CA LEU A 71 -12.77 -15.21 28.74
C LEU A 71 -13.07 -13.78 29.20
N GLU A 72 -13.80 -13.62 30.32
CA GLU A 72 -14.19 -12.31 30.85
C GLU A 72 -12.95 -11.45 31.21
N ILE A 73 -11.91 -12.06 31.77
CA ILE A 73 -10.66 -11.36 32.11
C ILE A 73 -9.90 -10.96 30.84
N LEU A 74 -9.77 -11.85 29.87
CA LEU A 74 -9.05 -11.56 28.64
C LEU A 74 -9.77 -10.49 27.81
N GLU A 75 -11.11 -10.51 27.74
CA GLU A 75 -11.88 -9.43 27.09
C GLU A 75 -11.62 -8.08 27.76
N PHE A 76 -11.69 -8.03 29.10
CA PHE A 76 -11.40 -6.80 29.85
C PHE A 76 -9.96 -6.31 29.61
N LEU A 77 -8.97 -7.21 29.68
CA LEU A 77 -7.56 -6.86 29.48
C LEU A 77 -7.27 -6.39 28.04
N LEU A 78 -7.89 -7.01 27.05
CA LEU A 78 -7.78 -6.58 25.65
C LEU A 78 -8.43 -5.22 25.43
N GLU A 79 -9.58 -4.96 26.06
CA GLU A 79 -10.22 -3.64 26.02
C GLU A 79 -9.34 -2.56 26.69
N GLN A 80 -8.77 -2.85 27.87
CA GLN A 80 -7.85 -1.93 28.52
C GLN A 80 -6.60 -1.66 27.66
N HIS A 81 -6.03 -2.70 27.08
CA HIS A 81 -4.87 -2.57 26.18
C HIS A 81 -5.21 -1.75 24.94
N TRP A 82 -6.38 -1.97 24.35
CA TRP A 82 -6.90 -1.18 23.25
C TRP A 82 -7.05 0.30 23.64
N ARG A 83 -7.65 0.58 24.80
CA ARG A 83 -7.77 1.95 25.32
C ARG A 83 -6.41 2.59 25.60
N GLN A 84 -5.43 1.84 26.11
CA GLN A 84 -4.05 2.32 26.28
C GLN A 84 -3.41 2.66 24.92
N LEU A 85 -3.57 1.81 23.92
CA LEU A 85 -3.07 2.10 22.56
C LEU A 85 -3.74 3.34 21.96
N LEU A 86 -5.04 3.52 22.16
CA LEU A 86 -5.75 4.74 21.76
C LEU A 86 -5.21 5.97 22.48
N LEU A 87 -5.03 5.91 23.79
CA LEU A 87 -4.46 6.99 24.58
C LEU A 87 -3.01 7.28 24.19
N GLN A 88 -2.21 6.27 23.93
CA GLN A 88 -0.83 6.42 23.41
C GLN A 88 -0.85 7.04 22.01
N GLY A 89 -1.76 6.63 21.15
CA GLY A 89 -1.99 7.26 19.84
C GLY A 89 -2.42 8.72 19.94
N LEU A 90 -3.28 9.05 20.91
CA LEU A 90 -3.71 10.42 21.19
C LEU A 90 -2.62 11.23 21.94
N SER A 91 -1.89 10.60 22.86
CA SER A 91 -0.80 11.25 23.61
C SER A 91 0.46 11.38 22.78
N GLY A 92 0.71 10.45 21.85
CA GLY A 92 1.79 10.56 20.86
C GLY A 92 1.60 11.75 19.92
N ARG A 93 0.39 12.29 19.82
CA ARG A 93 0.11 13.58 19.15
C ARG A 93 0.58 14.81 19.99
N GLN A 94 0.90 14.66 21.27
CA GLN A 94 1.26 15.79 22.15
C GLN A 94 2.65 15.73 22.78
N HIS A 95 3.35 14.57 22.79
CA HIS A 95 4.67 14.49 23.46
C HIS A 95 5.68 13.74 22.58
N GLY A 96 6.55 14.50 21.92
CA GLY A 96 7.88 14.00 21.54
C GLY A 96 7.97 13.07 20.34
N ARG A 97 7.08 13.16 19.35
CA ARG A 97 7.40 12.65 18.02
C ARG A 97 8.63 13.42 17.54
N ALA A 98 9.72 12.71 17.28
CA ALA A 98 10.91 13.34 16.70
C ALA A 98 10.51 13.92 15.34
N VAL A 99 10.34 15.25 15.31
CA VAL A 99 10.03 15.96 14.07
C VAL A 99 11.28 15.98 13.22
N VAL A 100 11.21 15.39 12.05
CA VAL A 100 12.28 15.44 11.05
C VAL A 100 12.21 16.80 10.37
N GLN A 101 13.21 17.64 10.57
CA GLN A 101 13.30 18.95 9.93
C GLN A 101 14.08 18.87 8.63
N ARG A 102 13.60 19.58 7.61
CA ARG A 102 14.32 19.80 6.35
C ARG A 102 14.35 21.29 6.02
N HIS A 103 15.53 21.75 5.64
CA HIS A 103 15.79 23.16 5.33
C HIS A 103 16.16 23.32 3.86
N GLY A 104 15.78 24.47 3.29
CA GLY A 104 16.06 24.81 1.90
C GLY A 104 15.34 23.91 0.89
N VAL A 105 14.17 23.38 1.29
CA VAL A 105 13.31 22.55 0.40
C VAL A 105 12.29 23.48 -0.26
N SER A 106 12.32 23.56 -1.58
CA SER A 106 11.32 24.26 -2.38
C SER A 106 10.35 23.31 -3.09
N HIS A 107 10.76 22.05 -3.30
CA HIS A 107 10.00 21.04 -4.00
C HIS A 107 9.91 19.74 -3.22
N VAL A 108 8.72 19.12 -3.22
CA VAL A 108 8.51 17.78 -2.64
C VAL A 108 8.12 16.84 -3.77
N LEU A 109 8.95 15.81 -3.99
CA LEU A 109 8.72 14.76 -4.96
C LEU A 109 8.24 13.50 -4.21
N LEU A 110 7.05 13.02 -4.51
CA LEU A 110 6.40 11.94 -3.79
C LEU A 110 6.26 10.69 -4.63
N ASP A 111 6.63 9.57 -4.06
CA ASP A 111 6.14 8.28 -4.50
C ASP A 111 4.70 8.07 -4.04
N ILE A 112 3.98 7.10 -4.62
CA ILE A 112 2.58 6.81 -4.31
C ILE A 112 2.46 5.60 -3.39
N GLU A 113 2.80 4.41 -3.90
CA GLU A 113 2.61 3.13 -3.21
C GLU A 113 3.51 3.04 -1.98
N GLY A 114 2.93 2.77 -0.79
CA GLY A 114 3.69 2.72 0.46
C GLY A 114 4.17 4.08 0.98
N THR A 115 3.83 5.18 0.30
CA THR A 115 4.21 6.55 0.68
C THR A 115 3.00 7.42 0.94
N THR A 116 2.14 7.59 -0.04
CA THR A 116 0.89 8.36 0.08
C THR A 116 -0.35 7.48 0.13
N CYS A 117 -0.29 6.26 -0.42
CA CYS A 117 -1.35 5.27 -0.32
C CYS A 117 -0.78 3.88 0.05
N PRO A 118 -1.61 2.94 0.57
CA PRO A 118 -1.16 1.58 0.90
C PRO A 118 -0.61 0.83 -0.32
N VAL A 119 0.50 0.08 -0.13
CA VAL A 119 1.09 -0.79 -1.16
C VAL A 119 0.06 -1.77 -1.74
N SER A 120 -0.79 -2.32 -0.87
CA SER A 120 -1.81 -3.30 -1.25
C SER A 120 -2.91 -2.76 -2.17
N PHE A 121 -3.07 -1.45 -2.30
CA PHE A 121 -4.16 -0.89 -3.10
C PHE A 121 -4.08 -1.27 -4.58
N VAL A 122 -2.88 -1.25 -5.15
CA VAL A 122 -2.69 -1.62 -6.56
C VAL A 122 -2.89 -3.11 -6.77
N SER A 123 -2.26 -3.96 -5.93
CA SER A 123 -2.34 -5.43 -6.05
C SER A 123 -3.71 -5.99 -5.69
N ASP A 124 -4.34 -5.46 -4.63
CA ASP A 124 -5.53 -6.08 -4.03
C ASP A 124 -6.84 -5.44 -4.52
N THR A 125 -6.75 -4.25 -5.15
CA THR A 125 -7.94 -3.54 -5.62
C THR A 125 -7.87 -3.22 -7.11
N LEU A 126 -6.85 -2.47 -7.58
CA LEU A 126 -6.83 -1.97 -8.94
C LEU A 126 -6.64 -3.09 -9.97
N PHE A 127 -5.69 -3.99 -9.78
CA PHE A 127 -5.45 -5.09 -10.71
C PHE A 127 -6.61 -6.09 -10.76
N PRO A 128 -7.16 -6.57 -9.63
CA PRO A 128 -8.35 -7.40 -9.64
C PRO A 128 -9.55 -6.73 -10.31
N TYR A 129 -9.80 -5.45 -10.01
CA TYR A 129 -10.87 -4.68 -10.64
C TYR A 129 -10.72 -4.64 -12.17
N ALA A 130 -9.51 -4.34 -12.67
CA ALA A 130 -9.25 -4.34 -14.10
C ALA A 130 -9.46 -5.72 -14.74
N ALA A 131 -8.96 -6.80 -14.11
CA ALA A 131 -9.12 -8.16 -14.61
C ALA A 131 -10.59 -8.59 -14.69
N GLU A 132 -11.40 -8.25 -13.68
CA GLU A 132 -12.83 -8.56 -13.62
C GLU A 132 -13.61 -7.81 -14.71
N HIS A 133 -13.29 -6.53 -14.95
CA HIS A 133 -14.08 -5.67 -15.82
C HIS A 133 -13.55 -5.63 -17.27
N LEU A 134 -12.38 -6.19 -17.56
CA LEU A 134 -11.74 -6.14 -18.87
C LEU A 134 -12.63 -6.72 -19.96
N GLY A 135 -13.23 -7.90 -19.77
CA GLY A 135 -14.08 -8.54 -20.76
C GLY A 135 -15.33 -7.71 -21.13
N SER A 136 -16.01 -7.17 -20.12
CA SER A 136 -17.17 -6.30 -20.32
C SER A 136 -16.78 -4.97 -20.97
N PHE A 137 -15.67 -4.40 -20.58
CA PHE A 137 -15.11 -3.18 -21.19
C PHE A 137 -14.80 -3.37 -22.66
N LEU A 138 -14.07 -4.41 -23.05
CA LEU A 138 -13.73 -4.70 -24.44
C LEU A 138 -14.99 -4.95 -25.30
N ASN A 139 -16.01 -5.59 -24.74
CA ASN A 139 -17.27 -5.79 -25.44
C ASN A 139 -18.04 -4.48 -25.66
N GLN A 140 -18.06 -3.59 -24.67
CA GLN A 140 -18.75 -2.30 -24.77
C GLN A 140 -17.99 -1.31 -25.70
N GLN A 141 -16.67 -1.28 -25.62
CA GLN A 141 -15.82 -0.36 -26.33
C GLN A 141 -15.22 -0.93 -27.65
N HIS A 142 -15.77 -2.06 -28.14
CA HIS A 142 -15.23 -2.76 -29.31
C HIS A 142 -15.19 -1.92 -30.60
N ARG A 143 -15.93 -0.81 -30.69
CA ARG A 143 -15.92 0.12 -31.82
C ARG A 143 -15.07 1.35 -31.60
N ASP A 144 -14.54 1.54 -30.41
CA ASP A 144 -13.67 2.67 -30.11
C ASP A 144 -12.34 2.52 -30.86
N PRO A 145 -11.94 3.50 -31.70
CA PRO A 145 -10.72 3.41 -32.48
C PRO A 145 -9.46 3.26 -31.62
N GLN A 146 -9.41 3.94 -30.45
CA GLN A 146 -8.28 3.85 -29.53
C GLN A 146 -8.17 2.44 -28.94
N VAL A 147 -9.30 1.84 -28.55
CA VAL A 147 -9.31 0.46 -28.02
C VAL A 147 -8.89 -0.53 -29.10
N GLN A 148 -9.32 -0.33 -30.35
CA GLN A 148 -8.92 -1.19 -31.47
C GLN A 148 -7.41 -1.11 -31.74
N GLU A 149 -6.83 0.09 -31.71
CA GLU A 149 -5.38 0.29 -31.86
C GLU A 149 -4.61 -0.40 -30.74
N LEU A 150 -5.01 -0.20 -29.48
CA LEU A 150 -4.40 -0.87 -28.32
C LEU A 150 -4.48 -2.39 -28.43
N LEU A 151 -5.60 -2.95 -28.90
CA LEU A 151 -5.74 -4.40 -29.10
C LEU A 151 -4.82 -4.90 -30.21
N ALA A 152 -4.63 -4.17 -31.29
CA ALA A 152 -3.70 -4.52 -32.35
C ALA A 152 -2.24 -4.53 -31.83
N GLU A 153 -1.87 -3.57 -31.00
CA GLU A 153 -0.57 -3.57 -30.32
C GLU A 153 -0.40 -4.75 -29.36
N VAL A 154 -1.45 -5.11 -28.61
CA VAL A 154 -1.45 -6.31 -27.75
C VAL A 154 -1.24 -7.58 -28.59
N GLU A 155 -1.94 -7.73 -29.70
CA GLU A 155 -1.80 -8.90 -30.58
C GLU A 155 -0.38 -9.01 -31.15
N LYS A 156 0.23 -7.89 -31.54
CA LYS A 156 1.62 -7.84 -31.97
C LYS A 156 2.58 -8.26 -30.86
N ALA A 157 2.42 -7.70 -29.68
CA ALA A 157 3.24 -8.02 -28.52
C ALA A 157 3.11 -9.50 -28.14
N TRP A 158 1.88 -10.06 -28.19
CA TRP A 158 1.65 -11.48 -27.94
C TRP A 158 2.32 -12.38 -28.97
N ALA A 159 2.34 -11.96 -30.23
CA ALA A 159 3.02 -12.70 -31.30
C ALA A 159 4.53 -12.83 -31.06
N GLU A 160 5.13 -11.83 -30.46
CA GLU A 160 6.56 -11.70 -30.20
C GLU A 160 6.95 -12.16 -28.77
N ASP A 161 5.97 -12.53 -27.92
CA ASP A 161 6.22 -12.88 -26.52
C ASP A 161 7.07 -14.16 -26.40
N PRO A 162 8.25 -14.10 -25.77
CA PRO A 162 9.14 -15.26 -25.64
C PRO A 162 8.65 -16.29 -24.64
N ASP A 163 7.71 -15.93 -23.76
CA ASP A 163 7.22 -16.76 -22.66
C ASP A 163 6.56 -18.05 -23.18
N PRO A 164 6.92 -19.23 -22.67
CA PRO A 164 6.33 -20.51 -23.12
C PRO A 164 4.82 -20.59 -22.89
N GLU A 165 4.30 -20.02 -21.80
CA GLU A 165 2.86 -20.02 -21.50
C GLU A 165 2.10 -19.11 -22.46
N ALA A 166 2.64 -17.92 -22.76
CA ALA A 166 2.10 -17.02 -23.76
C ALA A 166 2.03 -17.65 -25.15
N LYS A 167 3.09 -18.38 -25.55
CA LYS A 167 3.13 -19.15 -26.81
C LYS A 167 2.11 -20.28 -26.84
N SER A 168 1.97 -21.02 -25.73
CA SER A 168 0.98 -22.09 -25.62
C SER A 168 -0.44 -21.55 -25.75
N MET A 169 -0.78 -20.45 -25.07
CA MET A 169 -2.08 -19.79 -25.19
C MET A 169 -2.35 -19.37 -26.64
N ARG A 170 -1.36 -18.81 -27.34
CA ARG A 170 -1.51 -18.40 -28.74
C ARG A 170 -1.72 -19.56 -29.69
N GLN A 171 -1.03 -20.70 -29.47
CA GLN A 171 -1.22 -21.90 -30.27
C GLN A 171 -2.60 -22.53 -30.08
N GLN A 172 -3.20 -22.42 -28.91
CA GLN A 172 -4.54 -22.89 -28.60
C GLN A 172 -5.65 -21.96 -29.15
N ASP A 173 -5.34 -20.69 -29.39
CA ASP A 173 -6.24 -19.73 -30.02
C ASP A 173 -6.08 -19.75 -31.55
N LEU A 174 -6.54 -20.83 -32.18
CA LEU A 174 -6.45 -21.03 -33.62
C LEU A 174 -7.21 -19.98 -34.48
N SER A 175 -8.02 -19.14 -33.86
CA SER A 175 -8.90 -18.20 -34.56
C SER A 175 -8.50 -16.73 -34.46
N GLY A 176 -7.47 -16.38 -33.65
CA GLY A 176 -7.18 -14.98 -33.31
C GLY A 176 -8.41 -14.30 -32.69
N SER A 177 -9.10 -15.05 -31.84
CA SER A 177 -10.39 -14.64 -31.28
C SER A 177 -10.21 -13.56 -30.24
N LYS A 178 -11.24 -12.71 -30.07
CA LYS A 178 -11.29 -11.74 -28.97
C LYS A 178 -11.10 -12.41 -27.60
N ASP A 179 -11.53 -13.67 -27.47
CA ASP A 179 -11.40 -14.46 -26.26
C ASP A 179 -9.93 -14.84 -25.97
N GLY A 180 -9.12 -15.09 -27.00
CA GLY A 180 -7.69 -15.36 -26.85
C GLY A 180 -6.93 -14.13 -26.34
N VAL A 181 -7.16 -12.98 -26.95
CA VAL A 181 -6.56 -11.70 -26.53
C VAL A 181 -6.97 -11.36 -25.09
N LEU A 182 -8.24 -11.56 -24.74
CA LEU A 182 -8.72 -11.32 -23.37
C LEU A 182 -8.00 -12.25 -22.37
N LYS A 183 -7.84 -13.53 -22.66
CA LYS A 183 -7.11 -14.48 -21.80
C LYS A 183 -5.65 -14.06 -21.62
N TYR A 184 -5.00 -13.64 -22.69
CA TYR A 184 -3.62 -13.15 -22.63
C TYR A 184 -3.49 -11.89 -21.77
N LEU A 185 -4.38 -10.92 -21.92
CA LEU A 185 -4.40 -9.69 -21.09
C LEU A 185 -4.63 -10.00 -19.62
N VAL A 186 -5.58 -10.89 -19.29
CA VAL A 186 -5.83 -11.32 -17.89
C VAL A 186 -4.61 -12.04 -17.32
N TRP A 187 -3.95 -12.85 -18.12
CA TRP A 187 -2.71 -13.53 -17.71
C TRP A 187 -1.58 -12.51 -17.44
N LEU A 188 -1.41 -11.51 -18.31
CA LEU A 188 -0.42 -10.45 -18.08
C LEU A 188 -0.68 -9.70 -16.77
N ILE A 189 -1.94 -9.38 -16.46
CA ILE A 189 -2.32 -8.75 -15.19
C ILE A 189 -1.92 -9.64 -14.01
N LYS A 190 -2.27 -10.92 -14.08
CA LYS A 190 -1.99 -11.92 -13.02
C LYS A 190 -0.49 -12.11 -12.78
N MET A 191 0.32 -12.01 -13.83
CA MET A 191 1.77 -12.14 -13.77
C MET A 191 2.49 -10.80 -13.50
N ASP A 192 1.76 -9.72 -13.24
CA ASP A 192 2.28 -8.33 -13.10
C ASP A 192 3.21 -7.93 -14.26
N ARG A 193 2.92 -8.42 -15.48
CA ARG A 193 3.71 -8.08 -16.66
C ARG A 193 3.31 -6.72 -17.22
N LYS A 194 4.30 -5.87 -17.40
CA LYS A 194 4.09 -4.48 -17.81
C LYS A 194 4.15 -4.36 -19.33
N LEU A 195 2.99 -4.26 -19.95
CA LEU A 195 2.82 -3.98 -21.37
C LEU A 195 2.13 -2.62 -21.54
N ALA A 196 2.68 -1.74 -22.40
CA ALA A 196 2.16 -0.37 -22.56
C ALA A 196 0.66 -0.33 -22.92
N PRO A 197 0.17 -1.03 -23.96
CA PRO A 197 -1.27 -1.04 -24.28
C PRO A 197 -2.13 -1.65 -23.15
N LEU A 198 -1.64 -2.61 -22.38
CA LEU A 198 -2.37 -3.10 -21.21
C LEU A 198 -2.55 -2.01 -20.16
N LYS A 199 -1.50 -1.22 -19.88
CA LYS A 199 -1.60 -0.10 -18.92
C LYS A 199 -2.63 0.94 -19.35
N GLU A 200 -2.71 1.24 -20.64
CA GLU A 200 -3.72 2.18 -21.17
C GLU A 200 -5.13 1.61 -21.00
N LEU A 201 -5.36 0.34 -21.36
CA LEU A 201 -6.65 -0.33 -21.15
C LEU A 201 -7.04 -0.37 -19.67
N GLN A 202 -6.11 -0.70 -18.78
CA GLN A 202 -6.33 -0.64 -17.32
C GLN A 202 -6.71 0.77 -16.87
N GLY A 203 -6.02 1.79 -17.36
CA GLY A 203 -6.32 3.19 -17.08
C GLY A 203 -7.76 3.57 -17.44
N MET A 204 -8.23 3.18 -18.62
CA MET A 204 -9.61 3.42 -19.09
C MET A 204 -10.64 2.70 -18.18
N ILE A 205 -10.37 1.47 -17.81
CA ILE A 205 -11.25 0.68 -16.92
C ILE A 205 -11.31 1.31 -15.52
N TRP A 206 -10.17 1.71 -14.98
CA TRP A 206 -10.12 2.38 -13.67
C TRP A 206 -10.83 3.73 -13.69
N GLU A 207 -10.68 4.51 -14.76
CA GLU A 207 -11.40 5.78 -14.89
C GLU A 207 -12.90 5.60 -14.79
N ILE A 208 -13.47 4.61 -15.49
CA ILE A 208 -14.88 4.26 -15.38
C ILE A 208 -15.22 3.84 -13.95
N GLY A 209 -14.40 2.99 -13.33
CA GLY A 209 -14.60 2.55 -11.95
C GLY A 209 -14.63 3.69 -10.94
N TYR A 210 -13.73 4.64 -11.07
CA TYR A 210 -13.70 5.84 -10.24
C TYR A 210 -14.90 6.75 -10.48
N GLN A 211 -15.27 7.01 -11.76
CA GLN A 211 -16.44 7.81 -12.11
C GLN A 211 -17.75 7.22 -11.57
N MET A 212 -17.85 5.90 -11.54
CA MET A 212 -19.00 5.18 -10.99
C MET A 212 -18.97 5.06 -9.45
N GLY A 213 -17.93 5.58 -8.78
CA GLY A 213 -17.77 5.46 -7.33
C GLY A 213 -17.47 4.03 -6.85
N LYS A 214 -17.04 3.13 -7.74
CA LYS A 214 -16.64 1.75 -7.40
C LYS A 214 -15.21 1.68 -6.90
N LEU A 215 -14.38 2.65 -7.28
CA LEU A 215 -13.01 2.81 -6.84
C LEU A 215 -12.86 4.14 -6.09
N GLN A 216 -12.00 4.15 -5.08
CA GLN A 216 -11.59 5.34 -4.35
C GLN A 216 -10.11 5.22 -4.02
N GLY A 217 -9.33 6.29 -4.19
CA GLY A 217 -7.91 6.34 -3.82
C GLY A 217 -7.73 6.39 -2.29
N PRO A 218 -7.25 5.33 -1.64
CA PRO A 218 -7.16 5.25 -0.19
C PRO A 218 -5.88 5.91 0.32
N LEU A 219 -5.83 7.23 0.37
CA LEU A 219 -4.68 7.93 0.93
C LEU A 219 -4.57 7.68 2.45
N PHE A 220 -3.35 7.62 2.98
CA PHE A 220 -3.14 7.63 4.43
C PHE A 220 -3.72 8.90 5.04
N GLU A 221 -4.25 8.79 6.25
CA GLU A 221 -5.04 9.84 6.92
C GLU A 221 -4.30 11.20 7.02
N ASP A 222 -2.99 11.16 7.18
CA ASP A 222 -2.12 12.33 7.33
C ASP A 222 -1.81 13.04 6.00
N VAL A 223 -1.94 12.33 4.86
CA VAL A 223 -1.49 12.81 3.56
C VAL A 223 -2.30 14.02 3.05
N PRO A 224 -3.64 14.00 3.03
CA PRO A 224 -4.39 15.15 2.50
C PRO A 224 -4.12 16.46 3.26
N GLY A 225 -3.96 16.36 4.59
CA GLY A 225 -3.64 17.51 5.44
C GLY A 225 -2.26 18.07 5.14
N ALA A 226 -1.25 17.19 5.04
CA ALA A 226 0.13 17.58 4.75
C ALA A 226 0.27 18.21 3.36
N LEU A 227 -0.33 17.63 2.32
CA LEU A 227 -0.28 18.19 0.96
C LEU A 227 -0.85 19.62 0.90
N ARG A 228 -2.00 19.85 1.55
CA ARG A 228 -2.59 21.19 1.62
C ARG A 228 -1.71 22.16 2.39
N GLN A 229 -1.13 21.74 3.51
CA GLN A 229 -0.23 22.57 4.31
C GLN A 229 1.03 22.95 3.51
N TRP A 230 1.67 22.00 2.85
CA TRP A 230 2.88 22.25 2.04
C TRP A 230 2.58 23.16 0.85
N HIS A 231 1.49 22.89 0.15
CA HIS A 231 1.05 23.74 -0.96
C HIS A 231 0.74 25.18 -0.49
N ALA A 232 0.04 25.34 0.63
CA ALA A 232 -0.26 26.66 1.22
C ALA A 232 1.01 27.39 1.71
N ALA A 233 2.06 26.64 2.09
CA ALA A 233 3.38 27.19 2.44
C ALA A 233 4.23 27.57 1.20
N GLY A 234 3.70 27.39 -0.03
CA GLY A 234 4.37 27.72 -1.29
C GLY A 234 5.30 26.65 -1.83
N LEU A 235 5.35 25.45 -1.22
CA LEU A 235 6.12 24.34 -1.74
C LEU A 235 5.49 23.80 -3.02
N GLN A 236 6.33 23.49 -4.01
CA GLN A 236 5.90 22.85 -5.24
C GLN A 236 5.85 21.33 -5.04
N LEU A 237 4.69 20.74 -5.33
CA LEU A 237 4.52 19.30 -5.15
C LEU A 237 4.57 18.59 -6.51
N ALA A 238 5.24 17.46 -6.55
CA ALA A 238 5.34 16.60 -7.72
C ALA A 238 5.19 15.13 -7.33
N VAL A 239 4.75 14.32 -8.27
CA VAL A 239 4.63 12.86 -8.10
C VAL A 239 5.58 12.15 -9.05
N TYR A 240 6.23 11.08 -8.58
CA TYR A 240 6.99 10.16 -9.41
C TYR A 240 6.64 8.71 -9.05
N SER A 241 5.89 8.05 -9.91
CA SER A 241 5.43 6.67 -9.71
C SER A 241 5.66 5.81 -10.95
N SER A 242 5.64 4.49 -10.78
CA SER A 242 5.69 3.52 -11.89
C SER A 242 4.38 3.41 -12.66
N GLY A 243 3.27 3.86 -12.08
CA GLY A 243 1.98 4.00 -12.76
C GLY A 243 1.99 5.12 -13.80
N SER A 244 1.15 5.02 -14.85
CA SER A 244 1.00 6.12 -15.82
C SER A 244 0.48 7.40 -15.16
N VAL A 245 0.84 8.55 -15.72
CA VAL A 245 0.36 9.86 -15.20
C VAL A 245 -1.17 9.89 -15.07
N GLY A 246 -1.90 9.32 -16.02
CA GLY A 246 -3.36 9.22 -15.94
C GLY A 246 -3.83 8.42 -14.71
N ALA A 247 -3.22 7.27 -14.46
CA ALA A 247 -3.53 6.44 -13.28
C ALA A 247 -3.20 7.17 -11.97
N GLN A 248 -2.07 7.86 -11.91
CA GLN A 248 -1.69 8.67 -10.76
C GLN A 248 -2.75 9.75 -10.47
N GLN A 249 -3.17 10.48 -11.50
CA GLN A 249 -4.17 11.53 -11.38
C GLN A 249 -5.54 11.00 -10.93
N LEU A 250 -5.93 9.79 -11.35
CA LEU A 250 -7.17 9.15 -10.88
C LEU A 250 -7.14 8.90 -9.38
N ILE A 251 -6.02 8.40 -8.83
CA ILE A 251 -5.86 8.15 -7.39
C ILE A 251 -6.09 9.44 -6.59
N TYR A 252 -5.48 10.54 -6.99
CA TYR A 252 -5.60 11.82 -6.27
C TYR A 252 -6.91 12.56 -6.56
N ARG A 253 -7.50 12.38 -7.76
CA ARG A 253 -8.81 12.95 -8.11
C ARG A 253 -9.93 12.39 -7.26
N TYR A 254 -9.93 11.07 -7.10
CA TYR A 254 -10.97 10.33 -6.38
C TYR A 254 -10.47 9.82 -5.04
N SER A 255 -9.61 10.60 -4.37
CA SER A 255 -9.02 10.19 -3.11
C SER A 255 -10.01 10.28 -1.94
N SER A 256 -9.70 9.56 -0.86
CA SER A 256 -10.40 9.70 0.42
C SER A 256 -10.37 11.13 1.01
N GLY A 257 -9.41 11.95 0.56
CA GLY A 257 -9.28 13.37 0.93
C GLY A 257 -9.97 14.35 -0.02
N GLY A 258 -10.73 13.88 -1.01
CA GLY A 258 -11.29 14.68 -2.11
C GLY A 258 -10.33 14.82 -3.30
N ASP A 259 -10.64 15.72 -4.22
CA ASP A 259 -9.75 15.99 -5.37
C ASP A 259 -8.53 16.82 -4.92
N LEU A 260 -7.36 16.20 -5.00
CA LEU A 260 -6.09 16.81 -4.60
C LEU A 260 -5.16 17.09 -5.79
N ARG A 261 -5.61 16.91 -7.03
CA ARG A 261 -4.76 17.07 -8.21
C ARG A 261 -4.17 18.47 -8.33
N GLU A 262 -4.92 19.50 -7.96
CA GLU A 262 -4.49 20.89 -8.01
C GLU A 262 -3.33 21.23 -7.07
N MET A 263 -3.06 20.35 -6.07
CA MET A 263 -1.90 20.51 -5.20
C MET A 263 -0.58 20.22 -5.93
N PHE A 264 -0.62 19.48 -7.05
CA PHE A 264 0.56 19.01 -7.76
C PHE A 264 0.78 19.79 -9.05
N GLY A 265 1.96 20.39 -9.19
CA GLY A 265 2.37 21.05 -10.43
C GLY A 265 2.91 20.09 -11.49
N HIS A 266 3.47 18.95 -11.08
CA HIS A 266 4.18 18.03 -11.98
C HIS A 266 3.90 16.55 -11.66
N TRP A 267 3.86 15.74 -12.72
CA TRP A 267 3.58 14.31 -12.68
C TRP A 267 4.59 13.56 -13.54
N TYR A 268 5.32 12.64 -12.95
CA TYR A 268 6.34 11.84 -13.62
C TYR A 268 6.02 10.36 -13.52
N ASP A 269 6.27 9.64 -14.62
CA ASP A 269 6.20 8.19 -14.68
C ASP A 269 7.50 7.60 -15.25
N THR A 270 7.53 6.32 -15.54
CA THR A 270 8.70 5.62 -16.06
C THR A 270 9.16 6.08 -17.45
N ARG A 271 8.46 6.99 -18.12
CA ARG A 271 8.93 7.65 -19.36
C ARG A 271 10.12 8.58 -19.10
N VAL A 272 10.27 9.13 -17.90
CA VAL A 272 11.46 9.89 -17.50
C VAL A 272 12.67 8.96 -17.35
N GLY A 273 12.44 7.74 -16.92
CA GLY A 273 13.43 6.68 -16.68
C GLY A 273 13.02 5.74 -15.56
N SER A 274 13.92 4.84 -15.17
CA SER A 274 13.70 3.95 -14.03
C SER A 274 13.83 4.70 -12.70
N LYS A 275 12.95 4.44 -11.74
CA LYS A 275 13.02 4.99 -10.38
C LYS A 275 14.26 4.53 -9.59
N ARG A 276 14.98 3.51 -10.09
CA ARG A 276 16.25 3.02 -9.51
C ARG A 276 17.48 3.63 -10.18
N ASP A 277 17.27 4.57 -11.12
CA ASP A 277 18.36 5.19 -11.88
C ASP A 277 18.51 6.66 -11.45
N GLN A 278 19.72 7.01 -11.00
CA GLN A 278 20.09 8.38 -10.66
C GLN A 278 19.77 9.39 -11.77
N SER A 279 19.94 8.99 -13.04
CA SER A 279 19.71 9.87 -14.18
C SER A 279 18.26 10.34 -14.29
N SER A 280 17.29 9.53 -13.84
CA SER A 280 15.89 9.89 -13.83
C SER A 280 15.61 11.08 -12.89
N TYR A 281 16.22 11.09 -11.72
CA TYR A 281 16.07 12.17 -10.73
C TYR A 281 16.77 13.46 -11.18
N ARG A 282 17.88 13.36 -11.90
CA ARG A 282 18.52 14.54 -12.53
C ARG A 282 17.64 15.18 -13.59
N LYS A 283 17.03 14.35 -14.46
CA LYS A 283 16.07 14.85 -15.47
C LYS A 283 14.85 15.50 -14.82
N ILE A 284 14.36 14.96 -13.69
CA ILE A 284 13.27 15.57 -12.93
C ILE A 284 13.70 16.94 -12.38
N ALA A 285 14.88 17.05 -11.77
CA ALA A 285 15.38 18.32 -11.26
C ALA A 285 15.58 19.35 -12.38
N GLU A 286 16.11 18.94 -13.53
CA GLU A 286 16.23 19.77 -14.73
C GLU A 286 14.85 20.23 -15.24
N SER A 287 13.87 19.35 -15.28
CA SER A 287 12.50 19.67 -15.73
C SER A 287 11.75 20.59 -14.77
N LEU A 288 12.10 20.58 -13.49
CA LEU A 288 11.57 21.48 -12.47
C LEU A 288 12.32 22.82 -12.40
N ASP A 289 13.43 22.95 -13.15
CA ASP A 289 14.33 24.12 -13.13
C ASP A 289 14.80 24.47 -11.71
N VAL A 290 15.20 23.45 -10.95
CA VAL A 290 15.61 23.61 -9.54
C VAL A 290 16.83 22.75 -9.20
N ALA A 291 17.67 23.24 -8.28
CA ALA A 291 18.81 22.46 -7.82
C ALA A 291 18.38 21.21 -7.04
N SER A 292 19.00 20.06 -7.31
CA SER A 292 18.61 18.78 -6.70
C SER A 292 18.49 18.83 -5.17
N HIS A 293 19.37 19.57 -4.47
CA HIS A 293 19.35 19.66 -3.01
C HIS A 293 18.14 20.42 -2.45
N GLN A 294 17.40 21.14 -3.28
CA GLN A 294 16.14 21.81 -2.91
C GLN A 294 14.90 20.92 -3.12
N ILE A 295 15.09 19.69 -3.63
CA ILE A 295 14.03 18.70 -3.80
C ILE A 295 14.14 17.69 -2.66
N LEU A 296 13.03 17.47 -1.96
CA LEU A 296 12.87 16.38 -1.02
C LEU A 296 12.12 15.24 -1.70
N PHE A 297 12.76 14.09 -1.86
CA PHE A 297 12.13 12.86 -2.34
C PHE A 297 11.71 11.97 -1.16
N ILE A 298 10.48 11.48 -1.20
CA ILE A 298 9.92 10.57 -0.18
C ILE A 298 9.41 9.31 -0.88
N SER A 299 9.94 8.15 -0.50
CA SER A 299 9.54 6.84 -1.03
C SER A 299 9.70 5.77 0.04
N ASP A 300 8.95 4.68 -0.08
CA ASP A 300 9.09 3.48 0.77
C ASP A 300 10.19 2.54 0.26
N THR A 301 10.69 2.73 -0.95
CA THR A 301 11.64 1.84 -1.61
C THR A 301 13.09 2.34 -1.44
N LEU A 302 13.89 1.57 -0.69
CA LEU A 302 15.28 1.94 -0.39
C LEU A 302 16.13 2.21 -1.65
N ALA A 303 16.00 1.38 -2.69
CA ALA A 303 16.77 1.55 -3.92
C ALA A 303 16.42 2.85 -4.68
N GLU A 304 15.18 3.33 -4.57
CA GLU A 304 14.75 4.62 -5.13
C GLU A 304 15.33 5.78 -4.31
N CYS A 305 15.30 5.65 -2.99
CA CYS A 305 15.94 6.60 -2.07
C CYS A 305 17.43 6.74 -2.35
N GLU A 306 18.13 5.63 -2.61
CA GLU A 306 19.57 5.63 -2.96
C GLU A 306 19.84 6.34 -4.28
N ALA A 307 19.01 6.08 -5.31
CA ALA A 307 19.14 6.73 -6.62
C ALA A 307 18.87 8.24 -6.56
N ALA A 308 17.84 8.65 -5.80
CA ALA A 308 17.52 10.05 -5.56
C ALA A 308 18.64 10.78 -4.80
N ALA A 309 19.13 10.18 -3.71
CA ALA A 309 20.26 10.74 -2.94
C ALA A 309 21.54 10.87 -3.78
N ALA A 310 21.82 9.89 -4.65
CA ALA A 310 22.95 9.94 -5.56
C ALA A 310 22.83 11.10 -6.57
N SER A 311 21.61 11.56 -6.88
CA SER A 311 21.38 12.74 -7.73
C SER A 311 21.58 14.07 -6.98
N GLY A 312 21.75 14.04 -5.66
CA GLY A 312 21.89 15.22 -4.80
C GLY A 312 20.59 15.68 -4.14
N MET A 313 19.48 14.94 -4.28
CA MET A 313 18.22 15.26 -3.59
C MET A 313 18.32 14.95 -2.09
N GLN A 314 17.55 15.69 -1.28
CA GLN A 314 17.25 15.30 0.08
C GLN A 314 16.28 14.10 0.04
N VAL A 315 16.39 13.17 0.99
CA VAL A 315 15.63 11.92 0.95
C VAL A 315 15.09 11.55 2.32
N LEU A 316 13.87 11.02 2.34
CA LEU A 316 13.26 10.36 3.50
C LEU A 316 12.69 9.01 3.09
N LEU A 317 12.90 8.01 3.96
CA LEU A 317 12.33 6.67 3.77
C LEU A 317 10.98 6.59 4.48
N SER A 318 9.92 6.36 3.71
CA SER A 318 8.57 6.17 4.22
C SER A 318 8.38 4.77 4.81
N ILE A 319 7.91 4.71 6.05
CA ILE A 319 7.60 3.45 6.74
C ILE A 319 6.13 3.48 7.14
N ARG A 320 5.27 2.98 6.28
CA ARG A 320 3.83 2.97 6.48
C ARG A 320 3.34 1.59 6.92
N PRO A 321 2.17 1.51 7.58
CA PRO A 321 1.53 0.22 7.84
C PRO A 321 1.32 -0.57 6.53
N GLY A 322 1.71 -1.84 6.56
CA GLY A 322 1.62 -2.74 5.40
C GLY A 322 2.79 -2.69 4.43
N ASN A 323 3.75 -1.76 4.60
CA ASN A 323 4.97 -1.78 3.79
C ASN A 323 5.82 -3.01 4.11
N PRO A 324 6.53 -3.57 3.11
CA PRO A 324 7.52 -4.61 3.35
C PRO A 324 8.60 -4.14 4.34
N ALA A 325 9.12 -5.07 5.15
CA ALA A 325 10.22 -4.77 6.04
C ALA A 325 11.45 -4.30 5.25
N GLN A 326 11.96 -3.12 5.60
CA GLN A 326 13.13 -2.55 4.95
C GLN A 326 14.42 -2.92 5.70
N ALA A 327 15.49 -3.16 4.96
CA ALA A 327 16.83 -3.33 5.52
C ALA A 327 17.26 -2.08 6.31
N VAL A 328 18.25 -2.24 7.16
CA VAL A 328 18.89 -1.10 7.85
C VAL A 328 19.44 -0.14 6.81
N SER A 329 19.03 1.12 6.88
CA SER A 329 19.45 2.15 5.93
C SER A 329 20.01 3.38 6.65
N ARG A 330 20.80 4.17 5.93
CA ARG A 330 21.33 5.46 6.40
C ARG A 330 20.31 6.61 6.36
N PHE A 331 19.16 6.39 5.70
CA PHE A 331 18.15 7.43 5.54
C PHE A 331 17.27 7.54 6.79
N GLU A 332 16.94 8.76 7.16
CA GLU A 332 15.93 9.00 8.18
C GLU A 332 14.57 8.48 7.72
N ARG A 333 13.82 7.97 8.68
CA ARG A 333 12.53 7.29 8.46
C ARG A 333 11.41 8.16 8.99
N ILE A 334 10.33 8.20 8.25
CA ILE A 334 9.08 8.81 8.69
C ILE A 334 7.94 7.79 8.60
N SER A 335 7.06 7.80 9.57
CA SER A 335 5.86 6.96 9.58
C SER A 335 4.59 7.75 9.25
N SER A 336 4.71 9.08 9.26
CA SER A 336 3.63 10.02 8.94
C SER A 336 4.23 11.31 8.40
N PHE A 337 3.53 11.97 7.49
CA PHE A 337 3.91 13.31 7.05
C PHE A 337 3.74 14.39 8.14
N GLN A 338 3.00 14.07 9.22
CA GLN A 338 2.94 14.90 10.43
C GLN A 338 4.27 14.89 11.22
N ASP A 339 5.18 13.94 10.95
CA ASP A 339 6.52 13.89 11.53
C ASP A 339 7.51 14.84 10.84
N LEU A 340 7.07 15.55 9.80
CA LEU A 340 7.92 16.32 8.90
C LEU A 340 7.61 17.81 8.98
N GLU A 341 8.64 18.59 9.28
CA GLU A 341 8.62 20.05 9.20
C GLU A 341 9.53 20.51 8.06
N LEU A 342 8.94 21.20 7.09
CA LEU A 342 9.65 21.72 5.91
C LEU A 342 9.82 23.23 6.05
N ASN A 343 11.07 23.66 6.01
CA ASN A 343 11.46 25.06 6.07
C ASN A 343 12.05 25.44 4.70
N PRO A 344 11.29 26.19 3.85
CA PRO A 344 11.73 26.64 2.52
C PRO A 344 13.03 27.46 2.54
#